data_405f6bbf75f24140b1f220aaf9da0ec6
#
_entry.id   405f6bbf75f24140b1f220aaf9da0ec6
#
_cell.length_a   1.000
_cell.length_b   1.000
_cell.length_c   1.000
_cell.angle_alpha   90.00
_cell.angle_beta   90.00
_cell.angle_gamma   90.00
#
_symmetry.space_group_name_H-M   'P 1'
#
loop_
_entity.id
_entity.type
_entity.pdbx_description
1 polymer ?
#
loop_
_entity_poly.entity_id
_entity_poly.type
_entity_poly.pdbx_seq_one_letter_code
_entity_poly.pdbx_strand_id
1 'polypeptide(L)'
;MSCKTKLPIWTAVVATAIALNFGGVATPALAEEVVLHMAVPDWPPTRIMKDLFNKNYKAPSGNHVKLDIDFIPWPDYYTRLNTSLTSGEKKYNMAVSDSQWLGAFIEAGYYRKINDLIDADPGLKATLSDMHPNPLQAYATYPYKSENYYGFPQMPDILINYYRTDIVCNEDEQKNFRAKYNQKLPCTPEEMDDVDWDTFEKMGEFFMRQKGDMLAGKPAGDDFYGIAYQAGRAYNNSTRQINGFIWQHGGNIWDEAQAPTGHAEGVVNSPEAVKALDHYLRLTKYMPPIVKTGGMDALKTDELFREGKLAMNIEYIGLAENTINPETSKVAHKVAFAQMPGLRGADGKLVRWSNIGGQPFVIMTWSDDKQIKEIVDFVKWWLSTGTQHAFAAAGGQSAIKSVYNDPKYLDYRPWNRTWAPGLEWQKDAWHIPEFFELLAQGQEQYDLAITGKQDAKTTLDNIAAFQERLLKEAGHIQE
;
A
#
# COMPACT_ATOMS: atom_id res chain seq x y z
N MET A 1 78.45 30.24 71.30
CA MET A 1 79.71 30.59 70.69
C MET A 1 79.66 30.44 69.21
N SER A 2 79.80 31.53 68.57
CA SER A 2 80.07 31.88 67.15
C SER A 2 79.45 31.05 66.03
N CYS A 3 78.48 31.70 65.52
CA CYS A 3 77.83 31.52 64.23
C CYS A 3 78.74 32.09 63.13
N LYS A 4 78.83 31.41 61.97
CA LYS A 4 79.24 32.03 60.71
C LYS A 4 78.25 31.55 59.60
N THR A 5 77.44 32.49 59.18
CA THR A 5 76.61 32.49 58.01
C THR A 5 77.40 32.46 56.71
N LYS A 6 76.99 31.63 55.76
CA LYS A 6 77.28 31.79 54.30
C LYS A 6 76.04 31.69 53.50
N LEU A 7 75.71 32.72 52.71
CA LEU A 7 74.69 32.75 51.65
C LEU A 7 75.21 31.96 50.43
N PRO A 8 74.33 31.29 49.72
CA PRO A 8 74.61 30.81 48.35
C PRO A 8 73.97 31.73 47.30
N ILE A 9 74.79 31.83 46.25
CA ILE A 9 74.58 32.53 45.01
C ILE A 9 73.33 31.93 44.21
N TRP A 10 72.41 32.78 43.79
CA TRP A 10 71.31 32.38 42.89
C TRP A 10 71.80 32.38 41.45
N THR A 11 71.84 31.17 40.82
CA THR A 11 71.98 31.01 39.36
C THR A 11 70.62 30.98 38.76
N ALA A 12 70.25 31.99 37.94
CA ALA A 12 68.99 32.03 37.16
C ALA A 12 69.08 31.02 35.97
N VAL A 13 68.27 30.01 35.99
CA VAL A 13 68.07 29.14 34.84
C VAL A 13 66.87 29.66 34.06
N VAL A 14 67.12 30.22 32.87
CA VAL A 14 66.09 30.56 31.90
C VAL A 14 65.53 29.26 31.26
N ALA A 15 64.33 28.85 31.67
CA ALA A 15 63.65 27.75 31.05
C ALA A 15 62.88 28.26 29.81
N THR A 16 63.35 27.95 28.63
CA THR A 16 62.66 28.19 27.36
C THR A 16 61.53 27.12 27.24
N ALA A 17 60.25 27.54 27.43
CA ALA A 17 59.11 26.69 27.22
C ALA A 17 58.89 26.52 25.70
N ILE A 18 59.23 25.36 25.16
CA ILE A 18 58.82 24.94 23.82
C ILE A 18 57.35 24.49 23.95
N ALA A 19 56.41 25.30 23.46
CA ALA A 19 54.99 24.95 23.27
C ALA A 19 54.91 23.93 22.14
N LEU A 20 54.88 22.63 22.45
CA LEU A 20 54.45 21.61 21.54
C LEU A 20 52.96 21.73 21.32
N ASN A 21 52.59 22.31 20.17
CA ASN A 21 51.22 22.21 19.64
C ASN A 21 50.99 20.73 19.30
N PHE A 22 50.37 19.97 20.20
CA PHE A 22 49.71 18.71 19.88
C PHE A 22 48.46 19.07 19.07
N GLY A 23 48.60 19.10 17.75
CA GLY A 23 47.44 19.02 16.86
C GLY A 23 46.67 17.76 17.27
N GLY A 24 45.48 17.96 17.84
CA GLY A 24 44.60 16.85 18.22
C GLY A 24 44.30 16.05 16.96
N VAL A 25 44.91 14.92 16.83
CA VAL A 25 44.48 13.87 15.89
C VAL A 25 43.13 13.47 16.42
N ALA A 26 42.04 13.94 15.73
CA ALA A 26 40.72 13.44 15.99
C ALA A 26 40.76 11.92 15.80
N THR A 27 40.70 11.19 16.90
CA THR A 27 40.50 9.74 16.85
C THR A 27 39.23 9.49 16.03
N PRO A 28 39.29 8.70 14.94
CA PRO A 28 38.10 8.34 14.24
C PRO A 28 37.13 7.72 15.26
N ALA A 29 35.91 8.27 15.38
CA ALA A 29 34.86 7.69 16.19
C ALA A 29 34.73 6.21 15.77
N LEU A 30 34.86 5.31 16.73
CA LEU A 30 34.63 3.90 16.45
C LEU A 30 33.22 3.72 15.92
N ALA A 31 33.12 2.97 14.82
CA ALA A 31 31.78 2.63 14.27
C ALA A 31 30.99 1.88 15.35
N GLU A 32 29.83 2.38 15.67
CA GLU A 32 28.94 1.77 16.67
C GLU A 32 27.89 0.90 15.98
N GLU A 33 27.45 -0.14 16.66
CA GLU A 33 26.27 -0.90 16.22
C GLU A 33 25.00 -0.14 16.63
N VAL A 34 24.11 0.09 15.68
CA VAL A 34 22.77 0.66 15.91
C VAL A 34 21.75 -0.32 15.38
N VAL A 35 20.90 -0.81 16.27
CA VAL A 35 19.81 -1.70 15.89
C VAL A 35 18.54 -0.88 15.74
N LEU A 36 17.91 -0.96 14.55
CA LEU A 36 16.60 -0.39 14.26
C LEU A 36 15.59 -1.52 14.24
N HIS A 37 14.70 -1.56 15.22
CA HIS A 37 13.60 -2.51 15.28
C HIS A 37 12.40 -2.00 14.48
N MET A 38 11.96 -2.80 13.50
CA MET A 38 10.89 -2.41 12.59
C MET A 38 9.81 -3.49 12.49
N ALA A 39 8.53 -3.10 12.60
CA ALA A 39 7.41 -3.92 12.21
C ALA A 39 7.07 -3.69 10.74
N VAL A 40 6.84 -4.76 9.98
CA VAL A 40 6.42 -4.67 8.57
C VAL A 40 5.38 -5.74 8.22
N PRO A 41 4.48 -5.50 7.25
CA PRO A 41 3.67 -6.57 6.69
C PRO A 41 4.55 -7.59 5.96
N ASP A 42 4.22 -8.87 6.09
CA ASP A 42 4.92 -9.96 5.41
C ASP A 42 4.36 -10.14 3.99
N TRP A 43 4.99 -9.47 3.04
CA TRP A 43 4.64 -9.54 1.63
C TRP A 43 5.84 -9.20 0.72
N PRO A 44 5.78 -9.43 -0.61
CA PRO A 44 6.95 -9.28 -1.48
C PRO A 44 7.67 -7.93 -1.36
N PRO A 45 7.01 -6.75 -1.40
CA PRO A 45 7.72 -5.47 -1.35
C PRO A 45 8.60 -5.26 -0.11
N THR A 46 8.15 -5.66 1.08
CA THR A 46 8.93 -5.52 2.31
C THR A 46 10.08 -6.51 2.39
N ARG A 47 9.93 -7.69 1.79
CA ARG A 47 11.01 -8.65 1.61
C ARG A 47 12.08 -8.14 0.68
N ILE A 48 11.68 -7.58 -0.48
CA ILE A 48 12.59 -6.92 -1.43
C ILE A 48 13.34 -5.77 -0.74
N MET A 49 12.66 -4.95 0.05
CA MET A 49 13.28 -3.87 0.83
C MET A 49 14.40 -4.40 1.73
N LYS A 50 14.15 -5.49 2.47
CA LYS A 50 15.13 -6.09 3.35
C LYS A 50 16.33 -6.62 2.57
N ASP A 51 16.10 -7.26 1.43
CA ASP A 51 17.17 -7.80 0.59
C ASP A 51 18.05 -6.69 0.01
N LEU A 52 17.44 -5.61 -0.49
CA LEU A 52 18.15 -4.44 -0.97
C LEU A 52 18.94 -3.75 0.13
N PHE A 53 18.38 -3.65 1.34
CA PHE A 53 19.09 -3.13 2.51
C PHE A 53 20.34 -3.95 2.81
N ASN A 54 20.20 -5.26 2.96
CA ASN A 54 21.31 -6.15 3.26
C ASN A 54 22.43 -6.10 2.19
N LYS A 55 22.05 -5.90 0.93
CA LYS A 55 22.97 -5.89 -0.21
C LYS A 55 23.68 -4.56 -0.41
N ASN A 56 22.98 -3.45 -0.23
CA ASN A 56 23.39 -2.16 -0.78
C ASN A 56 23.50 -1.03 0.25
N TYR A 57 22.84 -1.16 1.45
CA TYR A 57 22.85 -0.06 2.41
C TYR A 57 24.19 0.08 3.10
N LYS A 58 24.65 1.33 3.19
CA LYS A 58 25.79 1.72 4.02
C LYS A 58 25.42 3.01 4.72
N ALA A 59 25.44 3.00 6.04
CA ALA A 59 25.10 4.17 6.84
C ALA A 59 26.09 5.33 6.57
N PRO A 60 25.61 6.53 6.21
CA PRO A 60 26.46 7.70 6.04
C PRO A 60 27.21 8.11 7.29
N SER A 61 26.69 7.75 8.46
CA SER A 61 27.31 7.95 9.77
C SER A 61 28.61 7.13 9.97
N GLY A 62 28.82 6.09 9.16
CA GLY A 62 29.85 5.09 9.35
C GLY A 62 29.53 4.04 10.41
N ASN A 63 28.38 4.11 11.05
CA ASN A 63 27.89 3.11 12.00
C ASN A 63 27.51 1.79 11.31
N HIS A 64 27.56 0.71 12.07
CA HIS A 64 27.00 -0.57 11.64
C HIS A 64 25.51 -0.62 11.99
N VAL A 65 24.66 -0.26 11.03
CA VAL A 65 23.20 -0.27 11.22
C VAL A 65 22.65 -1.65 10.90
N LYS A 66 21.99 -2.27 11.89
CA LYS A 66 21.24 -3.51 11.74
C LYS A 66 19.75 -3.19 11.68
N LEU A 67 19.08 -3.65 10.63
CA LEU A 67 17.63 -3.56 10.51
C LEU A 67 17.02 -4.89 10.99
N ASP A 68 16.48 -4.88 12.21
CA ASP A 68 15.82 -6.01 12.85
C ASP A 68 14.32 -5.93 12.58
N ILE A 69 13.82 -6.83 11.72
CA ILE A 69 12.47 -6.74 11.16
C ILE A 69 11.60 -7.89 11.66
N ASP A 70 10.46 -7.52 12.23
CA ASP A 70 9.33 -8.42 12.45
C ASP A 70 8.42 -8.43 11.21
N PHE A 71 8.46 -9.52 10.45
CA PHE A 71 7.52 -9.77 9.35
C PHE A 71 6.22 -10.34 9.91
N ILE A 72 5.13 -9.61 9.78
CA ILE A 72 3.83 -9.97 10.34
C ILE A 72 2.83 -10.18 9.19
N PRO A 73 2.15 -11.34 9.11
CA PRO A 73 1.11 -11.58 8.11
C PRO A 73 0.05 -10.47 8.11
N TRP A 74 -0.36 -10.02 6.93
CA TRP A 74 -1.28 -8.88 6.78
C TRP A 74 -2.57 -8.99 7.60
N PRO A 75 -3.27 -10.15 7.67
CA PRO A 75 -4.50 -10.26 8.48
C PRO A 75 -4.29 -9.98 9.98
N ASP A 76 -3.09 -10.22 10.51
CA ASP A 76 -2.74 -10.03 11.92
C ASP A 76 -2.04 -8.69 12.19
N TYR A 77 -1.63 -7.97 11.13
CA TYR A 77 -0.65 -6.90 11.25
C TYR A 77 -1.14 -5.74 12.13
N TYR A 78 -2.34 -5.23 11.86
CA TYR A 78 -2.92 -4.15 12.69
C TYR A 78 -3.00 -4.56 14.17
N THR A 79 -3.57 -5.74 14.45
CA THR A 79 -3.77 -6.20 15.83
C THR A 79 -2.44 -6.35 16.58
N ARG A 80 -1.43 -6.91 15.93
CA ARG A 80 -0.11 -7.11 16.55
C ARG A 80 0.64 -5.80 16.74
N LEU A 81 0.59 -4.89 15.75
CA LEU A 81 1.19 -3.57 15.88
C LEU A 81 0.52 -2.77 17.00
N ASN A 82 -0.82 -2.71 17.01
CA ASN A 82 -1.59 -2.02 18.04
C ASN A 82 -1.29 -2.57 19.44
N THR A 83 -1.27 -3.90 19.61
CA THR A 83 -0.91 -4.54 20.88
C THR A 83 0.49 -4.14 21.33
N SER A 84 1.47 -4.14 20.44
CA SER A 84 2.83 -3.71 20.78
C SER A 84 2.91 -2.24 21.16
N LEU A 85 2.19 -1.36 20.45
CA LEU A 85 2.20 0.09 20.76
C LEU A 85 1.52 0.38 22.11
N THR A 86 0.42 -0.32 22.43
CA THR A 86 -0.37 -0.11 23.66
C THR A 86 0.21 -0.82 24.87
N SER A 87 1.07 -1.85 24.70
CA SER A 87 1.69 -2.59 25.82
C SER A 87 2.68 -1.76 26.64
N GLY A 88 3.19 -0.65 26.09
CA GLY A 88 4.25 0.16 26.70
C GLY A 88 5.67 -0.42 26.56
N GLU A 89 5.86 -1.54 25.85
CA GLU A 89 7.19 -2.17 25.66
C GLU A 89 8.15 -1.33 24.84
N LYS A 90 7.64 -0.39 24.03
CA LYS A 90 8.45 0.46 23.13
C LYS A 90 9.39 -0.35 22.22
N LYS A 91 8.90 -1.50 21.75
CA LYS A 91 9.68 -2.48 21.01
C LYS A 91 10.25 -1.93 19.70
N TYR A 92 9.44 -1.22 18.93
CA TYR A 92 9.82 -0.74 17.61
C TYR A 92 10.31 0.71 17.64
N ASN A 93 11.28 1.04 16.78
CA ASN A 93 11.74 2.41 16.55
C ASN A 93 11.01 3.04 15.37
N MET A 94 10.61 2.19 14.41
CA MET A 94 9.84 2.55 13.22
C MET A 94 8.94 1.40 12.81
N ALA A 95 7.97 1.70 11.94
CA ALA A 95 7.12 0.69 11.33
C ALA A 95 6.77 1.06 9.88
N VAL A 96 6.36 0.07 9.11
CA VAL A 96 5.60 0.26 7.89
C VAL A 96 4.13 0.29 8.29
N SER A 97 3.53 1.47 8.40
CA SER A 97 2.14 1.66 8.83
C SER A 97 1.16 1.52 7.65
N ASP A 98 -0.10 1.89 7.85
CA ASP A 98 -1.09 2.05 6.79
C ASP A 98 -1.69 3.45 6.91
N SER A 99 -2.13 4.06 5.81
CA SER A 99 -2.78 5.37 5.79
C SER A 99 -3.99 5.41 6.74
N GLN A 100 -4.70 4.32 6.81
CA GLN A 100 -5.92 4.14 7.59
C GLN A 100 -5.69 4.13 9.11
N TRP A 101 -4.45 3.86 9.56
CA TRP A 101 -4.12 3.81 10.99
C TRP A 101 -3.46 5.10 11.50
N LEU A 102 -3.08 5.99 10.58
CA LEU A 102 -2.38 7.23 10.94
C LEU A 102 -3.15 8.02 11.98
N GLY A 103 -4.45 8.26 11.78
CA GLY A 103 -5.27 9.02 12.72
C GLY A 103 -5.21 8.44 14.14
N ALA A 104 -5.52 7.15 14.30
CA ALA A 104 -5.56 6.50 15.60
C ALA A 104 -4.21 6.54 16.33
N PHE A 105 -3.12 6.22 15.63
CA PHE A 105 -1.81 6.12 16.27
C PHE A 105 -1.12 7.46 16.47
N ILE A 106 -1.45 8.49 15.67
CA ILE A 106 -1.00 9.86 15.88
C ILE A 106 -1.69 10.48 17.09
N GLU A 107 -3.03 10.40 17.17
CA GLU A 107 -3.80 10.94 18.29
C GLU A 107 -3.47 10.25 19.62
N ALA A 108 -3.14 8.94 19.56
CA ALA A 108 -2.62 8.21 20.72
C ALA A 108 -1.16 8.56 21.09
N GLY A 109 -0.47 9.41 20.32
CA GLY A 109 0.88 9.87 20.61
C GLY A 109 1.99 8.88 20.29
N TYR A 110 1.73 7.86 19.47
CA TYR A 110 2.75 6.86 19.10
C TYR A 110 3.62 7.28 17.93
N TYR A 111 3.09 8.00 16.94
CA TYR A 111 3.82 8.42 15.76
C TYR A 111 4.33 9.85 15.87
N ARG A 112 5.61 10.02 15.55
CA ARG A 112 6.30 11.30 15.60
C ARG A 112 5.93 12.18 14.40
N LYS A 113 5.64 13.47 14.67
CA LYS A 113 5.60 14.50 13.61
C LYS A 113 7.03 14.72 13.09
N ILE A 114 7.20 14.75 11.76
CA ILE A 114 8.51 14.74 11.10
C ILE A 114 8.83 16.00 10.29
N ASN A 115 8.03 17.06 10.41
CA ASN A 115 8.26 18.32 9.68
C ASN A 115 9.66 18.90 9.95
N ASP A 116 10.13 18.85 11.19
CA ASP A 116 11.46 19.32 11.57
C ASP A 116 12.59 18.56 10.86
N LEU A 117 12.43 17.25 10.65
CA LEU A 117 13.38 16.41 9.91
C LEU A 117 13.39 16.76 8.41
N ILE A 118 12.21 17.03 7.84
CA ILE A 118 12.07 17.42 6.44
C ILE A 118 12.65 18.82 6.21
N ASP A 119 12.36 19.77 7.09
CA ASP A 119 12.84 21.16 6.96
C ASP A 119 14.36 21.28 7.17
N ALA A 120 14.95 20.40 7.99
CA ALA A 120 16.38 20.33 8.20
C ALA A 120 17.16 19.71 7.03
N ASP A 121 16.49 18.99 6.10
CA ASP A 121 17.12 18.29 4.99
C ASP A 121 16.53 18.71 3.63
N PRO A 122 17.17 19.66 2.90
CA PRO A 122 16.69 20.10 1.59
C PRO A 122 16.58 18.97 0.54
N GLY A 123 17.43 17.94 0.65
CA GLY A 123 17.39 16.76 -0.25
C GLY A 123 16.14 15.92 -0.02
N LEU A 124 15.81 15.65 1.24
CA LEU A 124 14.59 14.95 1.60
C LEU A 124 13.34 15.73 1.18
N LYS A 125 13.33 17.04 1.42
CA LYS A 125 12.25 17.94 0.98
C LYS A 125 12.06 17.91 -0.54
N ALA A 126 13.14 17.94 -1.30
CA ALA A 126 13.10 17.84 -2.77
C ALA A 126 12.54 16.48 -3.22
N THR A 127 12.95 15.39 -2.59
CA THR A 127 12.44 14.05 -2.90
C THR A 127 10.92 13.94 -2.65
N LEU A 128 10.44 14.46 -1.51
CA LEU A 128 8.99 14.46 -1.22
C LEU A 128 8.20 15.31 -2.23
N SER A 129 8.76 16.44 -2.69
CA SER A 129 8.15 17.28 -3.74
C SER A 129 8.11 16.60 -5.12
N ASP A 130 8.98 15.63 -5.37
CA ASP A 130 8.96 14.81 -6.59
C ASP A 130 8.00 13.61 -6.50
N MET A 131 7.37 13.37 -5.38
CA MET A 131 6.39 12.29 -5.25
C MET A 131 5.06 12.63 -5.92
N HIS A 132 4.33 11.58 -6.32
CA HIS A 132 2.95 11.73 -6.75
C HIS A 132 2.09 12.23 -5.58
N PRO A 133 1.18 13.22 -5.79
CA PRO A 133 0.43 13.84 -4.69
C PRO A 133 -0.48 12.86 -3.94
N ASN A 134 -1.14 11.91 -4.64
CA ASN A 134 -2.05 10.97 -3.99
C ASN A 134 -1.36 10.11 -2.91
N PRO A 135 -0.29 9.34 -3.20
CA PRO A 135 0.41 8.60 -2.14
C PRO A 135 1.09 9.52 -1.11
N LEU A 136 1.59 10.69 -1.52
CA LEU A 136 2.18 11.61 -0.54
C LEU A 136 1.16 12.08 0.49
N GLN A 137 -0.04 12.46 0.05
CA GLN A 137 -1.11 12.91 0.94
C GLN A 137 -1.67 11.76 1.80
N ALA A 138 -1.89 10.59 1.19
CA ALA A 138 -2.45 9.44 1.88
C ALA A 138 -1.51 8.91 2.98
N TYR A 139 -0.20 8.87 2.73
CA TYR A 139 0.73 8.18 3.63
C TYR A 139 1.56 9.10 4.50
N ALA A 140 1.69 10.38 4.16
CA ALA A 140 2.57 11.26 4.90
C ALA A 140 1.84 12.22 5.82
N THR A 141 0.59 12.61 5.51
CA THR A 141 -0.05 13.76 6.16
C THR A 141 -1.20 13.39 7.09
N TYR A 142 -1.30 14.10 8.22
CA TYR A 142 -2.44 14.04 9.13
C TYR A 142 -2.67 15.40 9.80
N PRO A 143 -3.91 15.93 9.83
CA PRO A 143 -5.09 15.44 9.10
C PRO A 143 -4.86 15.32 7.60
N TYR A 144 -5.68 14.53 6.92
CA TYR A 144 -5.54 14.27 5.48
C TYR A 144 -5.42 15.57 4.66
N LYS A 145 -4.45 15.61 3.74
CA LYS A 145 -4.11 16.80 2.92
C LYS A 145 -3.59 18.02 3.70
N SER A 146 -3.23 17.86 4.97
CA SER A 146 -2.56 18.94 5.73
C SER A 146 -1.07 19.05 5.38
N GLU A 147 -0.41 20.07 5.92
CA GLU A 147 1.05 20.24 5.85
C GLU A 147 1.79 19.59 7.03
N ASN A 148 1.09 18.80 7.85
CA ASN A 148 1.69 18.09 8.97
C ASN A 148 2.09 16.70 8.53
N TYR A 149 3.39 16.43 8.48
CA TYR A 149 3.95 15.17 8.05
C TYR A 149 4.23 14.25 9.24
N TYR A 150 3.82 12.97 9.11
CA TYR A 150 4.03 11.91 10.10
C TYR A 150 4.62 10.64 9.49
N GLY A 151 4.71 10.54 8.17
CA GLY A 151 5.25 9.39 7.49
C GLY A 151 5.98 9.73 6.20
N PHE A 152 6.73 8.75 5.71
CA PHE A 152 7.36 8.78 4.39
C PHE A 152 6.75 7.68 3.54
N PRO A 153 6.19 7.96 2.33
CA PRO A 153 5.68 6.91 1.47
C PRO A 153 6.75 5.82 1.23
N GLN A 154 6.48 4.61 1.72
CA GLN A 154 7.37 3.46 1.55
C GLN A 154 7.16 2.84 0.19
N MET A 155 5.92 2.49 -0.12
CA MET A 155 5.47 1.98 -1.40
C MET A 155 3.96 2.23 -1.52
N PRO A 156 3.49 2.99 -2.52
CA PRO A 156 2.07 2.97 -2.88
C PRO A 156 1.72 1.68 -3.60
N ASP A 157 0.44 1.34 -3.63
CA ASP A 157 -0.07 0.19 -4.37
C ASP A 157 -1.41 0.52 -5.03
N ILE A 158 -1.70 -0.12 -6.15
CA ILE A 158 -2.93 0.08 -6.90
C ILE A 158 -3.54 -1.26 -7.33
N LEU A 159 -4.85 -1.28 -7.48
CA LEU A 159 -5.56 -2.41 -8.06
C LEU A 159 -5.42 -2.41 -9.59
N ILE A 160 -5.08 -3.57 -10.16
CA ILE A 160 -4.99 -3.78 -11.60
C ILE A 160 -5.69 -5.09 -11.99
N ASN A 161 -5.90 -5.30 -13.27
CA ASN A 161 -6.43 -6.54 -13.83
C ASN A 161 -5.29 -7.49 -14.23
N TYR A 162 -5.23 -8.63 -13.60
CA TYR A 162 -4.42 -9.78 -13.98
C TYR A 162 -5.25 -10.67 -14.90
N TYR A 163 -4.76 -11.09 -16.04
CA TYR A 163 -5.53 -11.93 -16.93
C TYR A 163 -4.71 -13.02 -17.64
N ARG A 164 -5.36 -14.11 -17.97
CA ARG A 164 -4.79 -15.31 -18.58
C ARG A 164 -4.72 -15.18 -20.09
N THR A 165 -3.54 -14.87 -20.63
CA THR A 165 -3.32 -14.69 -22.09
C THR A 165 -3.56 -15.99 -22.87
N ASP A 166 -3.19 -17.13 -22.32
CA ASP A 166 -3.39 -18.44 -22.95
C ASP A 166 -4.88 -18.83 -23.11
N ILE A 167 -5.77 -18.13 -22.41
CA ILE A 167 -7.22 -18.33 -22.46
C ILE A 167 -7.88 -17.23 -23.28
N VAL A 168 -7.69 -15.96 -22.90
CA VAL A 168 -8.39 -14.85 -23.59
C VAL A 168 -7.92 -14.63 -25.03
N CYS A 169 -6.67 -15.02 -25.36
CA CYS A 169 -6.13 -14.93 -26.72
C CYS A 169 -6.29 -16.24 -27.53
N ASN A 170 -6.92 -17.26 -26.97
CA ASN A 170 -7.16 -18.51 -27.68
C ASN A 170 -8.15 -18.33 -28.83
N GLU A 171 -7.84 -18.84 -30.02
CA GLU A 171 -8.64 -18.63 -31.25
C GLU A 171 -10.07 -19.12 -31.11
N ASP A 172 -10.28 -20.29 -30.49
CA ASP A 172 -11.62 -20.84 -30.29
C ASP A 172 -12.43 -19.99 -29.32
N GLU A 173 -11.81 -19.53 -28.23
CA GLU A 173 -12.48 -18.66 -27.26
C GLU A 173 -12.79 -17.27 -27.87
N GLN A 174 -11.90 -16.71 -28.70
CA GLN A 174 -12.14 -15.48 -29.46
C GLN A 174 -13.36 -15.62 -30.39
N LYS A 175 -13.44 -16.75 -31.14
CA LYS A 175 -14.55 -17.04 -32.02
C LYS A 175 -15.87 -17.24 -31.27
N ASN A 176 -15.84 -18.03 -30.20
CA ASN A 176 -17.01 -18.33 -29.39
C ASN A 176 -17.56 -17.13 -28.68
N PHE A 177 -16.70 -16.26 -28.12
CA PHE A 177 -17.09 -15.01 -27.49
C PHE A 177 -17.77 -14.07 -28.49
N ARG A 178 -17.17 -13.91 -29.69
CA ARG A 178 -17.75 -13.12 -30.77
C ARG A 178 -19.12 -13.65 -31.20
N ALA A 179 -19.28 -14.97 -31.30
CA ALA A 179 -20.54 -15.60 -31.64
C ALA A 179 -21.63 -15.36 -30.59
N LYS A 180 -21.23 -15.37 -29.29
CA LYS A 180 -22.18 -15.18 -28.17
C LYS A 180 -22.59 -13.72 -27.98
N TYR A 181 -21.65 -12.78 -28.05
CA TYR A 181 -21.86 -11.38 -27.64
C TYR A 181 -21.83 -10.38 -28.82
N ASN A 182 -21.54 -10.83 -30.04
CA ASN A 182 -21.28 -9.98 -31.20
C ASN A 182 -20.22 -8.88 -30.92
N GLN A 183 -19.22 -9.23 -30.12
CA GLN A 183 -18.14 -8.36 -29.62
C GLN A 183 -16.81 -9.08 -29.70
N LYS A 184 -15.71 -8.34 -29.96
CA LYS A 184 -14.36 -8.91 -29.85
C LYS A 184 -14.04 -9.18 -28.38
N LEU A 185 -13.45 -10.34 -28.10
CA LEU A 185 -12.86 -10.62 -26.79
C LEU A 185 -11.53 -9.85 -26.69
N PRO A 186 -11.35 -8.92 -25.72
CA PRO A 186 -10.08 -8.23 -25.50
C PRO A 186 -8.95 -9.22 -25.18
N CYS A 187 -7.78 -9.01 -25.75
CA CYS A 187 -6.67 -9.95 -25.66
C CYS A 187 -5.32 -9.27 -25.40
N THR A 188 -5.05 -8.10 -26.03
CA THR A 188 -3.81 -7.37 -25.79
C THR A 188 -3.93 -6.47 -24.54
N PRO A 189 -2.81 -6.06 -23.95
CA PRO A 189 -2.85 -5.12 -22.83
C PRO A 189 -3.59 -3.82 -23.15
N GLU A 190 -3.45 -3.26 -24.34
CA GLU A 190 -4.13 -2.05 -24.79
C GLU A 190 -5.63 -2.23 -24.92
N GLU A 191 -6.08 -3.38 -25.45
CA GLU A 191 -7.50 -3.73 -25.52
C GLU A 191 -8.10 -3.94 -24.13
N MET A 192 -7.33 -4.57 -23.23
CA MET A 192 -7.74 -4.80 -21.84
C MET A 192 -7.78 -3.48 -21.03
N ASP A 193 -6.93 -2.50 -21.35
CA ASP A 193 -6.99 -1.18 -20.72
C ASP A 193 -8.28 -0.41 -21.09
N ASP A 194 -8.93 -0.72 -22.20
CA ASP A 194 -10.21 -0.11 -22.61
C ASP A 194 -11.44 -0.92 -22.18
N VAL A 195 -11.26 -1.95 -21.33
CA VAL A 195 -12.37 -2.76 -20.84
C VAL A 195 -13.18 -1.98 -19.81
N ASP A 196 -14.49 -1.86 -20.07
CA ASP A 196 -15.49 -1.41 -19.11
C ASP A 196 -16.05 -2.57 -18.29
N TRP A 197 -16.77 -2.26 -17.20
CA TRP A 197 -17.34 -3.28 -16.33
C TRP A 197 -18.38 -4.16 -17.04
N ASP A 198 -19.10 -3.65 -18.04
CA ASP A 198 -20.07 -4.44 -18.82
C ASP A 198 -19.36 -5.49 -19.67
N THR A 199 -18.24 -5.12 -20.30
CA THR A 199 -17.40 -6.06 -21.03
C THR A 199 -16.73 -7.05 -20.09
N PHE A 200 -16.23 -6.59 -18.93
CA PHE A 200 -15.63 -7.44 -17.92
C PHE A 200 -16.62 -8.47 -17.35
N GLU A 201 -17.89 -8.06 -17.13
CA GLU A 201 -18.96 -8.98 -16.70
C GLU A 201 -19.25 -10.05 -17.75
N LYS A 202 -19.35 -9.68 -19.05
CA LYS A 202 -19.49 -10.65 -20.15
C LYS A 202 -18.33 -11.62 -20.22
N MET A 203 -17.10 -11.15 -20.03
CA MET A 203 -15.92 -12.02 -19.97
C MET A 203 -16.00 -12.96 -18.76
N GLY A 204 -16.42 -12.44 -17.61
CA GLY A 204 -16.62 -13.22 -16.39
C GLY A 204 -17.64 -14.35 -16.60
N GLU A 205 -18.81 -14.04 -17.16
CA GLU A 205 -19.84 -15.04 -17.52
C GLU A 205 -19.31 -16.06 -18.54
N PHE A 206 -18.63 -15.56 -19.57
CA PHE A 206 -18.16 -16.40 -20.68
C PHE A 206 -17.15 -17.46 -20.23
N PHE A 207 -16.28 -17.15 -19.31
CA PHE A 207 -15.23 -18.07 -18.86
C PHE A 207 -15.62 -19.01 -17.72
N MET A 208 -16.87 -18.98 -17.26
CA MET A 208 -17.34 -20.01 -16.33
C MET A 208 -17.34 -21.39 -16.99
N ARG A 209 -16.64 -22.37 -16.39
CA ARG A 209 -16.60 -23.77 -16.87
C ARG A 209 -16.72 -24.71 -15.68
N GLN A 210 -17.45 -25.81 -15.90
CA GLN A 210 -17.40 -26.96 -15.01
C GLN A 210 -16.25 -27.87 -15.42
N LYS A 211 -15.80 -28.71 -14.52
CA LYS A 211 -14.82 -29.74 -14.81
C LYS A 211 -15.27 -30.58 -16.02
N GLY A 212 -14.41 -30.70 -17.02
CA GLY A 212 -14.67 -31.42 -18.27
C GLY A 212 -15.17 -30.55 -19.42
N ASP A 213 -15.67 -29.31 -19.16
CA ASP A 213 -16.04 -28.38 -20.21
C ASP A 213 -14.80 -27.93 -21.00
N MET A 214 -15.00 -27.63 -22.28
CA MET A 214 -13.89 -27.15 -23.13
C MET A 214 -13.46 -25.74 -22.73
N LEU A 215 -12.17 -25.57 -22.49
CA LEU A 215 -11.51 -24.29 -22.19
C LEU A 215 -10.20 -24.25 -23.00
N ALA A 216 -10.08 -23.26 -23.89
CA ALA A 216 -8.91 -23.07 -24.76
C ALA A 216 -8.44 -24.35 -25.46
N GLY A 217 -9.39 -25.09 -26.05
CA GLY A 217 -9.15 -26.31 -26.84
C GLY A 217 -8.89 -27.57 -26.02
N LYS A 218 -9.05 -27.55 -24.69
CA LYS A 218 -8.84 -28.70 -23.79
C LYS A 218 -9.97 -28.81 -22.78
N PRO A 219 -10.31 -30.02 -22.29
CA PRO A 219 -11.20 -30.16 -21.16
C PRO A 219 -10.62 -29.50 -19.90
N ALA A 220 -11.42 -28.72 -19.21
CA ALA A 220 -11.05 -28.14 -17.89
C ALA A 220 -10.82 -29.29 -16.89
N GLY A 221 -9.65 -29.27 -16.24
CA GLY A 221 -9.28 -30.29 -15.25
C GLY A 221 -10.03 -30.16 -13.93
N ASP A 222 -10.58 -28.97 -13.64
CA ASP A 222 -11.35 -28.61 -12.45
C ASP A 222 -12.34 -27.52 -12.83
N ASP A 223 -13.25 -27.13 -11.91
CA ASP A 223 -14.10 -25.97 -12.09
C ASP A 223 -13.25 -24.71 -12.30
N PHE A 224 -13.65 -23.88 -13.25
CA PHE A 224 -12.94 -22.70 -13.65
C PHE A 224 -13.86 -21.46 -13.63
N TYR A 225 -13.38 -20.36 -13.11
CA TYR A 225 -14.19 -19.17 -12.84
C TYR A 225 -13.70 -17.98 -13.66
N GLY A 226 -14.66 -17.13 -14.05
CA GLY A 226 -14.36 -16.02 -14.95
C GLY A 226 -13.56 -14.92 -14.30
N ILE A 227 -13.89 -14.59 -13.06
CA ILE A 227 -13.28 -13.44 -12.35
C ILE A 227 -13.06 -13.74 -10.88
N ALA A 228 -12.17 -12.96 -10.28
CA ALA A 228 -12.10 -12.77 -8.85
C ALA A 228 -11.71 -11.33 -8.50
N TYR A 229 -12.07 -10.90 -7.32
CA TYR A 229 -11.60 -9.71 -6.60
C TYR A 229 -11.86 -9.90 -5.12
N GLN A 230 -11.32 -8.99 -4.29
CA GLN A 230 -11.47 -9.09 -2.85
C GLN A 230 -12.93 -8.90 -2.43
N ALA A 231 -13.52 -9.91 -1.84
CA ALA A 231 -14.90 -9.96 -1.36
C ALA A 231 -14.99 -10.75 -0.04
N GLY A 232 -13.90 -10.81 0.70
CA GLY A 232 -13.80 -11.53 1.96
C GLY A 232 -14.05 -10.61 3.15
N ARG A 233 -14.36 -11.26 4.30
CA ARG A 233 -14.57 -10.59 5.58
C ARG A 233 -13.25 -10.22 6.29
N ALA A 234 -12.10 -10.66 5.78
CA ALA A 234 -10.80 -10.32 6.34
C ALA A 234 -10.56 -8.80 6.28
N TYR A 235 -9.64 -8.32 7.13
CA TYR A 235 -9.32 -6.90 7.27
C TYR A 235 -9.35 -6.15 5.91
N ASN A 236 -10.20 -5.16 5.81
CA ASN A 236 -10.43 -4.18 4.72
C ASN A 236 -10.61 -4.72 3.28
N ASN A 237 -10.78 -6.02 3.07
CA ASN A 237 -10.81 -6.60 1.72
C ASN A 237 -12.03 -6.15 0.91
N SER A 238 -13.26 -6.43 1.39
CA SER A 238 -14.49 -6.03 0.68
C SER A 238 -14.64 -4.52 0.62
N THR A 239 -14.32 -3.80 1.69
CA THR A 239 -14.46 -2.34 1.79
C THR A 239 -13.64 -1.62 0.72
N ARG A 240 -12.37 -2.00 0.51
CA ARG A 240 -11.51 -1.37 -0.49
C ARG A 240 -12.06 -1.51 -1.92
N GLN A 241 -12.57 -2.68 -2.26
CA GLN A 241 -13.17 -2.91 -3.58
C GLN A 241 -14.48 -2.13 -3.73
N ILE A 242 -15.37 -2.20 -2.73
CA ILE A 242 -16.69 -1.55 -2.78
C ILE A 242 -16.56 -0.03 -2.82
N ASN A 243 -15.63 0.57 -2.08
CA ASN A 243 -15.36 2.01 -2.15
C ASN A 243 -15.04 2.44 -3.59
N GLY A 244 -14.20 1.69 -4.31
CA GLY A 244 -13.91 1.94 -5.71
C GLY A 244 -15.15 1.91 -6.60
N PHE A 245 -16.04 0.93 -6.39
CA PHE A 245 -17.33 0.86 -7.12
C PHE A 245 -18.23 2.05 -6.80
N ILE A 246 -18.35 2.44 -5.52
CA ILE A 246 -19.16 3.59 -5.09
C ILE A 246 -18.67 4.86 -5.79
N TRP A 247 -17.37 5.15 -5.75
CA TRP A 247 -16.80 6.34 -6.39
C TRP A 247 -16.95 6.34 -7.91
N GLN A 248 -16.80 5.19 -8.57
CA GLN A 248 -17.00 5.08 -10.02
C GLN A 248 -18.44 5.35 -10.43
N HIS A 249 -19.42 5.01 -9.60
CA HIS A 249 -20.84 5.27 -9.86
C HIS A 249 -21.29 6.70 -9.48
N GLY A 250 -20.36 7.54 -8.98
CA GLY A 250 -20.62 8.91 -8.56
C GLY A 250 -21.11 9.05 -7.12
N GLY A 251 -21.14 7.94 -6.35
CA GLY A 251 -21.39 7.96 -4.91
C GLY A 251 -20.16 8.31 -4.09
N ASN A 252 -20.31 8.39 -2.79
CA ASN A 252 -19.20 8.63 -1.86
C ASN A 252 -19.40 7.87 -0.55
N ILE A 253 -18.33 7.81 0.25
CA ILE A 253 -18.30 7.16 1.57
C ILE A 253 -18.45 8.15 2.74
N TRP A 254 -18.48 9.44 2.45
CA TRP A 254 -18.78 10.57 3.33
C TRP A 254 -19.02 11.83 2.50
N ASP A 255 -19.48 12.91 3.14
CA ASP A 255 -19.64 14.22 2.45
C ASP A 255 -18.26 14.91 2.31
N GLU A 256 -17.65 14.82 1.14
CA GLU A 256 -16.36 15.44 0.84
C GLU A 256 -16.37 16.97 0.97
N ALA A 257 -17.53 17.62 0.86
CA ALA A 257 -17.63 19.08 1.02
C ALA A 257 -17.33 19.54 2.45
N GLN A 258 -17.52 18.64 3.43
CA GLN A 258 -17.20 18.88 4.83
C GLN A 258 -16.01 18.03 5.30
N ALA A 259 -15.18 17.56 4.36
CA ALA A 259 -13.98 16.77 4.69
C ALA A 259 -13.12 17.47 5.76
N PRO A 260 -12.44 16.69 6.63
CA PRO A 260 -12.24 15.24 6.53
C PRO A 260 -13.42 14.37 7.02
N THR A 261 -14.43 14.89 7.66
CA THR A 261 -15.43 14.15 8.43
C THR A 261 -16.87 14.61 8.18
N GLY A 262 -17.31 14.65 6.91
CA GLY A 262 -18.67 15.01 6.57
C GLY A 262 -19.72 13.95 6.92
N HIS A 263 -20.99 14.29 6.71
CA HIS A 263 -22.14 13.40 6.95
C HIS A 263 -22.06 12.10 6.15
N ALA A 264 -22.60 11.04 6.72
CA ALA A 264 -22.70 9.73 6.09
C ALA A 264 -24.11 9.48 5.52
N GLU A 265 -25.16 9.88 6.25
CA GLU A 265 -26.53 9.70 5.79
C GLU A 265 -26.83 10.56 4.55
N GLY A 266 -27.48 9.92 3.55
CA GLY A 266 -27.74 10.54 2.25
C GLY A 266 -26.54 10.51 1.29
N VAL A 267 -25.34 10.18 1.76
CA VAL A 267 -24.12 10.06 0.97
C VAL A 267 -23.73 8.59 0.80
N VAL A 268 -23.46 7.89 1.90
CA VAL A 268 -23.07 6.46 1.89
C VAL A 268 -24.19 5.58 1.34
N ASN A 269 -25.44 5.93 1.62
CA ASN A 269 -26.64 5.23 1.16
C ASN A 269 -27.39 5.94 0.01
N SER A 270 -26.67 6.78 -0.74
CA SER A 270 -27.20 7.44 -1.94
C SER A 270 -27.65 6.43 -3.01
N PRO A 271 -28.55 6.80 -3.92
CA PRO A 271 -28.95 5.93 -5.04
C PRO A 271 -27.78 5.44 -5.87
N GLU A 272 -26.75 6.28 -6.07
CA GLU A 272 -25.52 5.95 -6.77
C GLU A 272 -24.72 4.88 -6.04
N ALA A 273 -24.60 4.99 -4.71
CA ALA A 273 -23.91 4.00 -3.88
C ALA A 273 -24.67 2.66 -3.86
N VAL A 274 -26.01 2.68 -3.78
CA VAL A 274 -26.84 1.46 -3.86
C VAL A 274 -26.63 0.77 -5.21
N LYS A 275 -26.66 1.52 -6.31
CA LYS A 275 -26.41 0.98 -7.66
C LYS A 275 -24.99 0.38 -7.77
N ALA A 276 -24.02 1.02 -7.13
CA ALA A 276 -22.64 0.54 -7.10
C ALA A 276 -22.53 -0.79 -6.37
N LEU A 277 -23.14 -0.91 -5.19
CA LEU A 277 -23.12 -2.16 -4.42
C LEU A 277 -23.89 -3.28 -5.13
N ASP A 278 -25.05 -2.99 -5.72
CA ASP A 278 -25.77 -3.97 -6.55
C ASP A 278 -24.92 -4.47 -7.72
N HIS A 279 -24.18 -3.57 -8.36
CA HIS A 279 -23.25 -3.94 -9.45
C HIS A 279 -22.12 -4.86 -8.94
N TYR A 280 -21.48 -4.49 -7.84
CA TYR A 280 -20.47 -5.31 -7.21
C TYR A 280 -21.02 -6.71 -6.85
N LEU A 281 -22.18 -6.79 -6.21
CA LEU A 281 -22.82 -8.06 -5.83
C LEU A 281 -23.18 -8.92 -7.03
N ARG A 282 -23.60 -8.32 -8.14
CA ARG A 282 -23.95 -9.01 -9.39
C ARG A 282 -22.73 -9.77 -9.97
N LEU A 283 -21.57 -9.15 -9.93
CA LEU A 283 -20.33 -9.76 -10.43
C LEU A 283 -19.86 -10.97 -9.61
N THR A 284 -20.23 -11.06 -8.32
CA THR A 284 -19.84 -12.20 -7.46
C THR A 284 -20.35 -13.56 -7.98
N LYS A 285 -21.33 -13.57 -8.89
CA LYS A 285 -21.87 -14.79 -9.54
C LYS A 285 -20.82 -15.54 -10.36
N TYR A 286 -19.80 -14.84 -10.84
CA TYR A 286 -18.76 -15.39 -11.70
C TYR A 286 -17.46 -15.70 -10.94
N MET A 287 -17.53 -15.62 -9.62
CA MET A 287 -16.43 -15.89 -8.70
C MET A 287 -16.53 -17.33 -8.13
N PRO A 288 -15.44 -17.86 -7.58
CA PRO A 288 -15.47 -19.14 -6.86
C PRO A 288 -16.50 -19.15 -5.72
N PRO A 289 -17.18 -20.29 -5.45
CA PRO A 289 -18.25 -20.38 -4.44
C PRO A 289 -17.84 -19.96 -3.03
N ILE A 290 -16.55 -19.99 -2.69
CA ILE A 290 -16.01 -19.54 -1.40
C ILE A 290 -16.35 -18.05 -1.09
N VAL A 291 -16.69 -17.26 -2.11
CA VAL A 291 -17.19 -15.88 -1.94
C VAL A 291 -18.42 -15.85 -1.03
N LYS A 292 -19.29 -16.86 -1.10
CA LYS A 292 -20.51 -16.95 -0.30
C LYS A 292 -20.28 -17.35 1.16
N THR A 293 -19.04 -17.63 1.54
CA THR A 293 -18.63 -17.94 2.92
C THR A 293 -17.66 -16.91 3.50
N GLY A 294 -17.49 -15.75 2.83
CA GLY A 294 -16.59 -14.66 3.27
C GLY A 294 -15.10 -14.96 3.10
N GLY A 295 -14.74 -16.01 2.33
CA GLY A 295 -13.36 -16.49 2.22
C GLY A 295 -12.57 -15.92 1.03
N MET A 296 -13.09 -14.92 0.31
CA MET A 296 -12.39 -14.31 -0.85
C MET A 296 -11.57 -13.09 -0.42
N ASP A 297 -10.56 -13.31 0.40
CA ASP A 297 -9.58 -12.27 0.73
C ASP A 297 -8.47 -12.15 -0.34
N ALA A 298 -7.57 -11.17 -0.19
CA ALA A 298 -6.49 -10.89 -1.12
C ALA A 298 -5.57 -12.11 -1.34
N LEU A 299 -5.26 -12.85 -0.29
CA LEU A 299 -4.39 -14.02 -0.38
C LEU A 299 -5.08 -15.16 -1.12
N LYS A 300 -6.39 -15.33 -0.92
CA LYS A 300 -7.17 -16.37 -1.60
C LYS A 300 -7.40 -16.06 -3.07
N THR A 301 -7.64 -14.81 -3.45
CA THR A 301 -7.76 -14.41 -4.86
C THR A 301 -6.44 -14.65 -5.60
N ASP A 302 -5.30 -14.24 -5.00
CA ASP A 302 -3.96 -14.46 -5.53
C ASP A 302 -3.65 -15.97 -5.68
N GLU A 303 -3.92 -16.77 -4.63
CA GLU A 303 -3.73 -18.22 -4.65
C GLU A 303 -4.50 -18.86 -5.81
N LEU A 304 -5.82 -18.60 -5.92
CA LEU A 304 -6.67 -19.18 -6.94
C LEU A 304 -6.26 -18.80 -8.37
N PHE A 305 -5.79 -17.57 -8.56
CA PHE A 305 -5.28 -17.12 -9.85
C PHE A 305 -3.96 -17.84 -10.20
N ARG A 306 -3.02 -17.91 -9.26
CA ARG A 306 -1.74 -18.63 -9.43
C ARG A 306 -1.92 -20.14 -9.64
N GLU A 307 -2.95 -20.72 -9.06
CA GLU A 307 -3.33 -22.12 -9.30
C GLU A 307 -3.95 -22.35 -10.69
N GLY A 308 -4.30 -21.28 -11.41
CA GLY A 308 -4.89 -21.35 -12.74
C GLY A 308 -6.39 -21.63 -12.76
N LYS A 309 -7.11 -21.28 -11.70
CA LYS A 309 -8.56 -21.48 -11.56
C LYS A 309 -9.40 -20.29 -12.02
N LEU A 310 -8.76 -19.17 -12.40
CA LEU A 310 -9.41 -17.92 -12.78
C LEU A 310 -8.95 -17.45 -14.16
N ALA A 311 -9.86 -16.84 -14.94
CA ALA A 311 -9.50 -16.14 -16.17
C ALA A 311 -8.93 -14.74 -15.89
N MET A 312 -9.51 -14.03 -14.94
CA MET A 312 -9.13 -12.66 -14.55
C MET A 312 -9.20 -12.48 -13.03
N ASN A 313 -8.33 -11.60 -12.53
CA ASN A 313 -8.30 -11.22 -11.10
C ASN A 313 -8.01 -9.73 -10.95
N ILE A 314 -8.83 -9.01 -10.19
CA ILE A 314 -8.54 -7.62 -9.80
C ILE A 314 -7.83 -7.66 -8.46
N GLU A 315 -6.53 -7.33 -8.47
CA GLU A 315 -5.70 -7.42 -7.28
C GLU A 315 -4.60 -6.34 -7.26
N TYR A 316 -4.02 -6.11 -6.10
CA TYR A 316 -2.93 -5.15 -5.92
C TYR A 316 -1.65 -5.58 -6.64
N ILE A 317 -0.94 -4.62 -7.23
CA ILE A 317 0.33 -4.84 -7.93
C ILE A 317 1.38 -5.50 -7.02
N GLY A 318 1.37 -5.20 -5.73
CA GLY A 318 2.32 -5.75 -4.75
C GLY A 318 2.37 -7.29 -4.71
N LEU A 319 1.33 -7.98 -5.21
CA LEU A 319 1.28 -9.45 -5.33
C LEU A 319 1.71 -9.97 -6.71
N ALA A 320 1.93 -9.09 -7.69
CA ALA A 320 2.19 -9.50 -9.08
C ALA A 320 3.46 -10.35 -9.25
N GLU A 321 4.49 -10.11 -8.43
CA GLU A 321 5.73 -10.89 -8.45
C GLU A 321 5.47 -12.37 -8.15
N ASN A 322 4.57 -12.70 -7.22
CA ASN A 322 4.16 -14.07 -6.93
C ASN A 322 3.53 -14.77 -8.15
N THR A 323 2.78 -13.99 -8.94
CA THR A 323 2.03 -14.52 -10.10
C THR A 323 2.94 -14.90 -11.26
N ILE A 324 4.03 -14.16 -11.48
CA ILE A 324 4.99 -14.45 -12.57
C ILE A 324 6.13 -15.39 -12.14
N ASN A 325 6.26 -15.70 -10.88
CA ASN A 325 7.29 -16.60 -10.36
C ASN A 325 6.89 -18.08 -10.63
N PRO A 326 7.65 -18.83 -11.45
CA PRO A 326 7.33 -20.22 -11.76
C PRO A 326 7.43 -21.17 -10.55
N GLU A 327 8.09 -20.78 -9.45
CA GLU A 327 8.15 -21.57 -8.23
C GLU A 327 6.85 -21.52 -7.43
N THR A 328 6.06 -20.44 -7.60
CA THR A 328 4.85 -20.18 -6.82
C THR A 328 3.57 -20.16 -7.66
N SER A 329 3.69 -20.16 -9.01
CA SER A 329 2.56 -19.97 -9.92
C SER A 329 2.57 -20.98 -11.08
N LYS A 330 1.46 -21.69 -11.24
CA LYS A 330 1.22 -22.61 -12.39
C LYS A 330 0.96 -21.84 -13.70
N VAL A 331 0.77 -20.55 -13.62
CA VAL A 331 0.42 -19.67 -14.73
C VAL A 331 1.48 -18.61 -15.06
N ALA A 332 2.65 -18.71 -14.47
CA ALA A 332 3.73 -17.70 -14.51
C ALA A 332 4.05 -17.15 -15.92
N HIS A 333 3.95 -17.98 -16.98
CA HIS A 333 4.24 -17.56 -18.36
C HIS A 333 2.98 -17.36 -19.22
N LYS A 334 1.80 -17.25 -18.59
CA LYS A 334 0.50 -17.24 -19.26
C LYS A 334 -0.37 -16.06 -18.83
N VAL A 335 0.25 -15.04 -18.25
CA VAL A 335 -0.44 -13.88 -17.67
C VAL A 335 0.06 -12.58 -18.28
N ALA A 336 -0.83 -11.62 -18.35
CA ALA A 336 -0.51 -10.23 -18.59
C ALA A 336 -1.34 -9.34 -17.64
N PHE A 337 -1.05 -8.04 -17.67
CA PHE A 337 -1.58 -7.06 -16.74
C PHE A 337 -2.14 -5.88 -17.51
N ALA A 338 -3.25 -5.35 -17.02
CA ALA A 338 -3.92 -4.18 -17.58
C ALA A 338 -4.52 -3.32 -16.46
N GLN A 339 -4.97 -2.12 -16.82
CA GLN A 339 -5.74 -1.28 -15.91
C GLN A 339 -6.99 -2.03 -15.44
N MET A 340 -7.41 -1.78 -14.18
CA MET A 340 -8.72 -2.28 -13.74
C MET A 340 -9.85 -1.75 -14.63
N PRO A 341 -10.96 -2.46 -14.77
CA PRO A 341 -12.11 -1.98 -15.52
C PRO A 341 -12.66 -0.67 -14.96
N GLY A 342 -13.35 0.10 -15.79
CA GLY A 342 -14.00 1.34 -15.40
C GLY A 342 -15.45 1.42 -15.86
N LEU A 343 -16.19 2.41 -15.38
CA LEU A 343 -17.50 2.75 -15.96
C LEU A 343 -17.33 3.62 -17.20
N ARG A 344 -17.98 3.26 -18.30
CA ARG A 344 -17.96 4.08 -19.51
C ARG A 344 -18.94 5.25 -19.36
N GLY A 345 -18.37 6.45 -19.34
CA GLY A 345 -19.15 7.69 -19.30
C GLY A 345 -19.87 7.98 -20.63
N ALA A 346 -20.77 8.95 -20.62
CA ALA A 346 -21.47 9.39 -21.82
C ALA A 346 -20.57 9.98 -22.92
N ASP A 347 -19.40 10.47 -22.55
CA ASP A 347 -18.31 10.94 -23.44
C ASP A 347 -17.46 9.79 -24.02
N GLY A 348 -17.77 8.54 -23.70
CA GLY A 348 -17.07 7.35 -24.12
C GLY A 348 -15.79 7.05 -23.32
N LYS A 349 -15.39 7.91 -22.38
CA LYS A 349 -14.22 7.67 -21.53
C LYS A 349 -14.55 6.76 -20.37
N LEU A 350 -13.53 6.04 -19.88
CA LEU A 350 -13.65 5.21 -18.69
C LEU A 350 -13.40 6.04 -17.42
N VAL A 351 -14.39 6.03 -16.54
CA VAL A 351 -14.24 6.53 -15.17
C VAL A 351 -13.72 5.39 -14.30
N ARG A 352 -12.55 5.61 -13.71
CA ARG A 352 -11.91 4.67 -12.79
C ARG A 352 -11.64 5.38 -11.47
N TRP A 353 -12.05 4.73 -10.39
CA TRP A 353 -11.64 5.09 -9.04
C TRP A 353 -11.33 3.82 -8.28
N SER A 354 -10.29 3.84 -7.49
CA SER A 354 -9.87 2.72 -6.65
C SER A 354 -9.42 3.24 -5.30
N ASN A 355 -9.56 2.41 -4.27
CA ASN A 355 -8.93 2.70 -3.00
C ASN A 355 -7.43 2.44 -3.12
N ILE A 356 -6.62 3.45 -2.79
CA ILE A 356 -5.18 3.32 -2.78
C ILE A 356 -4.75 2.25 -1.77
N GLY A 357 -3.80 1.41 -2.17
CA GLY A 357 -3.08 0.50 -1.28
C GLY A 357 -1.67 1.00 -1.04
N GLY A 358 -0.94 0.32 -0.15
CA GLY A 358 0.44 0.67 0.17
C GLY A 358 0.58 1.33 1.53
N GLN A 359 1.80 1.72 1.87
CA GLN A 359 2.18 2.01 3.25
C GLN A 359 3.19 3.14 3.37
N PRO A 360 3.18 3.86 4.52
CA PRO A 360 4.25 4.76 4.95
C PRO A 360 5.26 4.08 5.88
N PHE A 361 6.49 4.58 5.90
CA PHE A 361 7.34 4.49 7.08
C PHE A 361 6.90 5.53 8.10
N VAL A 362 6.79 5.13 9.35
CA VAL A 362 6.52 6.02 10.50
C VAL A 362 7.61 5.86 11.54
N ILE A 363 7.89 6.92 12.30
CA ILE A 363 8.89 6.94 13.37
C ILE A 363 8.15 6.99 14.70
N MET A 364 8.55 6.15 15.65
CA MET A 364 7.93 6.14 16.98
C MET A 364 8.41 7.33 17.82
N THR A 365 7.50 7.91 18.63
CA THR A 365 7.81 9.09 19.47
C THR A 365 8.89 8.83 20.51
N TRP A 366 9.14 7.60 20.90
CA TRP A 366 10.17 7.19 21.88
C TRP A 366 11.54 6.85 21.28
N SER A 367 11.69 6.94 19.95
CA SER A 367 13.00 6.76 19.32
C SER A 367 13.95 7.88 19.73
N ASP A 368 15.16 7.54 20.15
CA ASP A 368 16.16 8.53 20.55
C ASP A 368 16.80 9.23 19.33
N ASP A 369 17.54 10.31 19.58
CA ASP A 369 18.15 11.13 18.51
C ASP A 369 19.10 10.32 17.62
N LYS A 370 19.82 9.33 18.17
CA LYS A 370 20.72 8.48 17.41
C LYS A 370 19.92 7.55 16.48
N GLN A 371 18.88 6.94 17.00
CA GLN A 371 17.97 6.10 16.20
C GLN A 371 17.25 6.92 15.12
N ILE A 372 16.74 8.10 15.46
CA ILE A 372 16.09 9.03 14.51
C ILE A 372 17.05 9.36 13.36
N LYS A 373 18.30 9.71 13.68
CA LYS A 373 19.30 10.00 12.65
C LYS A 373 19.52 8.83 11.69
N GLU A 374 19.70 7.62 12.21
CA GLU A 374 19.91 6.43 11.37
C GLU A 374 18.62 6.04 10.58
N ILE A 375 17.44 6.28 11.15
CA ILE A 375 16.16 6.10 10.43
C ILE A 375 16.05 7.09 9.26
N VAL A 376 16.40 8.36 9.47
CA VAL A 376 16.38 9.37 8.40
C VAL A 376 17.38 9.00 7.30
N ASP A 377 18.59 8.58 7.65
CA ASP A 377 19.61 8.13 6.70
C ASP A 377 19.14 6.90 5.91
N PHE A 378 18.47 5.94 6.58
CA PHE A 378 17.82 4.78 5.93
C PHE A 378 16.71 5.23 4.97
N VAL A 379 15.81 6.12 5.38
CA VAL A 379 14.71 6.63 4.54
C VAL A 379 15.26 7.38 3.33
N LYS A 380 16.29 8.21 3.48
CA LYS A 380 16.96 8.89 2.35
C LYS A 380 17.56 7.91 1.36
N TRP A 381 18.21 6.86 1.86
CA TRP A 381 18.72 5.79 1.01
C TRP A 381 17.57 5.07 0.29
N TRP A 382 16.50 4.72 1.00
CA TRP A 382 15.33 4.06 0.41
C TRP A 382 14.70 4.91 -0.68
N LEU A 383 14.49 6.20 -0.42
CA LEU A 383 13.89 7.13 -1.37
C LEU A 383 14.86 7.65 -2.44
N SER A 384 16.12 7.23 -2.42
CA SER A 384 17.07 7.63 -3.47
C SER A 384 16.66 7.02 -4.81
N THR A 385 16.87 7.77 -5.90
CA THR A 385 16.54 7.34 -7.27
C THR A 385 17.16 5.97 -7.59
N GLY A 386 18.43 5.74 -7.21
CA GLY A 386 19.09 4.45 -7.44
C GLY A 386 18.43 3.28 -6.73
N THR A 387 18.05 3.43 -5.45
CA THR A 387 17.37 2.40 -4.69
C THR A 387 15.96 2.16 -5.22
N GLN A 388 15.23 3.21 -5.59
CA GLN A 388 13.88 3.10 -6.13
C GLN A 388 13.84 2.43 -7.52
N HIS A 389 14.86 2.65 -8.37
CA HIS A 389 15.03 1.86 -9.61
C HIS A 389 15.34 0.38 -9.31
N ALA A 390 16.21 0.11 -8.34
CA ALA A 390 16.51 -1.26 -7.95
C ALA A 390 15.29 -1.96 -7.35
N PHE A 391 14.48 -1.24 -6.57
CA PHE A 391 13.22 -1.73 -6.02
C PHE A 391 12.21 -2.04 -7.13
N ALA A 392 12.02 -1.14 -8.09
CA ALA A 392 11.14 -1.35 -9.23
C ALA A 392 11.60 -2.53 -10.11
N ALA A 393 12.91 -2.67 -10.33
CA ALA A 393 13.48 -3.80 -11.06
C ALA A 393 13.31 -5.14 -10.34
N ALA A 394 13.11 -5.12 -9.03
CA ALA A 394 12.80 -6.32 -8.23
C ALA A 394 11.30 -6.58 -8.05
N GLY A 395 10.42 -5.73 -8.60
CA GLY A 395 8.95 -5.92 -8.55
C GLY A 395 8.19 -4.92 -7.67
N GLY A 396 8.88 -3.99 -7.02
CA GLY A 396 8.26 -2.91 -6.24
C GLY A 396 7.76 -1.75 -7.09
N GLN A 397 7.08 -0.80 -6.47
CA GLN A 397 6.52 0.38 -7.11
C GLN A 397 6.98 1.67 -6.42
N SER A 398 7.36 2.68 -7.23
CA SER A 398 7.87 3.95 -6.71
C SER A 398 6.78 5.02 -6.70
N ALA A 399 6.73 5.82 -5.63
CA ALA A 399 5.94 7.04 -5.58
C ALA A 399 6.61 8.22 -6.31
N ILE A 400 7.89 8.12 -6.65
CA ILE A 400 8.74 9.21 -7.13
C ILE A 400 8.55 9.39 -8.64
N LYS A 401 8.09 10.56 -9.06
CA LYS A 401 7.79 10.87 -10.47
C LYS A 401 8.99 10.71 -11.40
N SER A 402 10.17 11.18 -11.00
CA SER A 402 11.38 11.04 -11.80
C SER A 402 11.81 9.57 -11.99
N VAL A 403 11.41 8.66 -11.10
CA VAL A 403 11.68 7.23 -11.23
C VAL A 403 10.69 6.56 -12.17
N TYR A 404 9.37 6.68 -11.91
CA TYR A 404 8.38 5.97 -12.71
C TYR A 404 8.14 6.58 -14.11
N ASN A 405 8.58 7.81 -14.35
CA ASN A 405 8.60 8.44 -15.67
C ASN A 405 9.90 8.16 -16.45
N ASP A 406 10.90 7.53 -15.87
CA ASP A 406 12.07 7.06 -16.63
C ASP A 406 11.62 5.95 -17.60
N PRO A 407 11.92 6.04 -18.91
CA PRO A 407 11.56 5.00 -19.87
C PRO A 407 11.99 3.59 -19.47
N LYS A 408 13.10 3.42 -18.75
CA LYS A 408 13.58 2.13 -18.25
C LYS A 408 12.61 1.48 -17.23
N TYR A 409 11.77 2.29 -16.56
CA TYR A 409 10.81 1.77 -15.60
C TYR A 409 9.83 0.80 -16.24
N LEU A 410 9.41 1.07 -17.47
CA LEU A 410 8.47 0.22 -18.23
C LEU A 410 9.06 -1.17 -18.54
N ASP A 411 10.39 -1.26 -18.67
CA ASP A 411 11.09 -2.49 -19.03
C ASP A 411 11.34 -3.42 -17.81
N TYR A 412 11.20 -2.91 -16.60
CA TYR A 412 11.53 -3.70 -15.40
C TYR A 412 10.52 -4.82 -15.14
N ARG A 413 9.22 -4.54 -15.28
CA ARG A 413 8.14 -5.51 -15.00
C ARG A 413 6.96 -5.31 -15.92
N PRO A 414 6.25 -6.39 -16.30
CA PRO A 414 5.16 -6.32 -17.29
C PRO A 414 3.96 -5.49 -16.82
N TRP A 415 3.79 -5.27 -15.53
CA TRP A 415 2.73 -4.43 -14.97
C TRP A 415 3.09 -2.95 -14.87
N ASN A 416 4.37 -2.55 -15.03
CA ASN A 416 4.79 -1.17 -14.82
C ASN A 416 4.12 -0.17 -15.78
N ARG A 417 3.62 -0.65 -16.93
CA ARG A 417 2.81 0.17 -17.85
C ARG A 417 1.49 0.65 -17.23
N THR A 418 0.98 -0.05 -16.23
CA THR A 418 -0.27 0.32 -15.55
C THR A 418 -0.04 1.33 -14.43
N TRP A 419 1.22 1.55 -14.00
CA TRP A 419 1.54 2.24 -12.77
C TRP A 419 1.21 3.74 -12.81
N ALA A 420 1.86 4.49 -13.69
CA ALA A 420 1.66 5.93 -13.76
C ALA A 420 0.19 6.33 -14.06
N PRO A 421 -0.50 5.73 -15.05
CA PRO A 421 -1.92 5.99 -15.23
C PRO A 421 -2.77 5.58 -14.01
N GLY A 422 -2.43 4.46 -13.36
CA GLY A 422 -3.17 3.95 -12.22
C GLY A 422 -3.13 4.84 -10.99
N LEU A 423 -2.07 5.61 -10.79
CA LEU A 423 -1.95 6.56 -9.68
C LEU A 423 -2.94 7.73 -9.77
N GLU A 424 -3.38 8.10 -10.99
CA GLU A 424 -4.24 9.27 -11.22
C GLU A 424 -5.66 9.10 -10.67
N TRP A 425 -6.16 7.86 -10.56
CA TRP A 425 -7.52 7.58 -10.08
C TRP A 425 -7.56 6.89 -8.71
N GLN A 426 -6.57 7.17 -7.87
CA GLN A 426 -6.58 6.68 -6.51
C GLN A 426 -7.27 7.66 -5.56
N LYS A 427 -8.16 7.14 -4.74
CA LYS A 427 -8.72 7.81 -3.58
C LYS A 427 -8.38 7.00 -2.33
N ASP A 428 -8.45 7.62 -1.16
CA ASP A 428 -8.30 6.91 0.11
C ASP A 428 -9.58 6.99 0.94
N ALA A 429 -9.66 6.09 1.93
CA ALA A 429 -10.76 6.05 2.89
C ALA A 429 -10.57 7.11 4.00
N TRP A 430 -11.26 6.97 5.12
CA TRP A 430 -11.22 7.92 6.24
C TRP A 430 -9.82 7.96 6.91
N HIS A 431 -9.29 9.16 7.10
CA HIS A 431 -8.05 9.39 7.88
C HIS A 431 -8.41 9.96 9.26
N ILE A 432 -9.12 9.18 10.06
CA ILE A 432 -9.60 9.57 11.39
C ILE A 432 -9.35 8.44 12.41
N PRO A 433 -9.33 8.74 13.72
CA PRO A 433 -9.09 7.73 14.75
C PRO A 433 -10.10 6.56 14.72
N GLU A 434 -11.34 6.84 14.37
CA GLU A 434 -12.46 5.88 14.35
C GLU A 434 -12.47 4.97 13.11
N PHE A 435 -11.45 5.06 12.27
CA PHE A 435 -11.36 4.26 11.03
C PHE A 435 -11.64 2.77 11.26
N PHE A 436 -11.09 2.19 12.33
CA PHE A 436 -11.22 0.75 12.57
C PHE A 436 -12.65 0.33 12.89
N GLU A 437 -13.39 1.14 13.64
CA GLU A 437 -14.80 0.91 13.97
C GLU A 437 -15.67 1.03 12.72
N LEU A 438 -15.42 2.04 11.89
CA LEU A 438 -16.10 2.21 10.60
C LEU A 438 -15.84 1.03 9.67
N LEU A 439 -14.58 0.60 9.59
CA LEU A 439 -14.17 -0.55 8.78
C LEU A 439 -14.84 -1.84 9.26
N ALA A 440 -14.77 -2.14 10.56
CA ALA A 440 -15.29 -3.39 11.13
C ALA A 440 -16.80 -3.53 10.88
N GLN A 441 -17.55 -2.46 11.15
CA GLN A 441 -18.99 -2.45 10.92
C GLN A 441 -19.33 -2.52 9.43
N GLY A 442 -18.63 -1.73 8.58
CA GLY A 442 -18.84 -1.77 7.14
C GLY A 442 -18.61 -3.16 6.55
N GLN A 443 -17.53 -3.83 6.94
CA GLN A 443 -17.24 -5.19 6.48
C GLN A 443 -18.26 -6.22 6.93
N GLU A 444 -18.81 -6.10 8.15
CA GLU A 444 -19.89 -6.96 8.61
C GLU A 444 -21.12 -6.81 7.73
N GLN A 445 -21.54 -5.58 7.43
CA GLN A 445 -22.70 -5.31 6.59
C GLN A 445 -22.47 -5.77 5.14
N TYR A 446 -21.30 -5.53 4.59
CA TYR A 446 -20.96 -6.00 3.25
C TYR A 446 -20.93 -7.54 3.16
N ASP A 447 -20.44 -8.22 4.20
CA ASP A 447 -20.47 -9.70 4.25
C ASP A 447 -21.92 -10.23 4.22
N LEU A 448 -22.86 -9.59 4.92
CA LEU A 448 -24.28 -9.94 4.84
C LEU A 448 -24.83 -9.79 3.41
N ALA A 449 -24.45 -8.74 2.71
CA ALA A 449 -24.87 -8.54 1.31
C ALA A 449 -24.22 -9.57 0.37
N ILE A 450 -22.90 -9.77 0.45
CA ILE A 450 -22.13 -10.71 -0.39
C ILE A 450 -22.64 -12.15 -0.21
N THR A 451 -22.99 -12.52 1.02
CA THR A 451 -23.55 -13.85 1.32
C THR A 451 -25.04 -13.97 1.02
N GLY A 452 -25.70 -12.89 0.55
CA GLY A 452 -27.11 -12.89 0.14
C GLY A 452 -28.12 -12.83 1.28
N LYS A 453 -27.68 -12.42 2.47
CA LYS A 453 -28.53 -12.29 3.67
C LYS A 453 -29.18 -10.92 3.77
N GLN A 454 -28.70 -9.94 3.01
CA GLN A 454 -29.15 -8.55 3.03
C GLN A 454 -29.06 -7.95 1.63
N ASP A 455 -29.96 -7.03 1.26
CA ASP A 455 -29.86 -6.28 0.02
C ASP A 455 -28.92 -5.06 0.13
N ALA A 456 -28.56 -4.48 -1.01
CA ALA A 456 -27.63 -3.36 -1.06
C ALA A 456 -28.14 -2.12 -0.33
N LYS A 457 -29.43 -1.80 -0.46
CA LYS A 457 -30.02 -0.61 0.16
C LYS A 457 -29.98 -0.72 1.68
N THR A 458 -30.46 -1.84 2.24
CA THR A 458 -30.45 -2.10 3.68
C THR A 458 -29.01 -2.11 4.22
N THR A 459 -28.06 -2.68 3.47
CA THR A 459 -26.64 -2.70 3.83
C THR A 459 -26.11 -1.29 4.00
N LEU A 460 -26.33 -0.43 3.01
CA LEU A 460 -25.80 0.94 3.03
C LEU A 460 -26.54 1.84 4.01
N ASP A 461 -27.84 1.62 4.27
CA ASP A 461 -28.57 2.33 5.31
C ASP A 461 -28.00 2.03 6.71
N ASN A 462 -27.72 0.75 6.98
CA ASN A 462 -27.10 0.36 8.25
C ASN A 462 -25.70 0.95 8.43
N ILE A 463 -24.90 0.98 7.36
CA ILE A 463 -23.56 1.59 7.38
C ILE A 463 -23.66 3.10 7.60
N ALA A 464 -24.55 3.79 6.86
CA ALA A 464 -24.73 5.22 6.98
C ALA A 464 -25.17 5.64 8.38
N ALA A 465 -26.17 4.96 8.95
CA ALA A 465 -26.66 5.24 10.30
C ALA A 465 -25.61 5.00 11.39
N PHE A 466 -24.81 3.94 11.25
CA PHE A 466 -23.71 3.67 12.18
C PHE A 466 -22.62 4.74 12.07
N GLN A 467 -22.17 5.03 10.86
CA GLN A 467 -21.11 6.02 10.60
C GLN A 467 -21.54 7.41 11.07
N GLU A 468 -22.75 7.85 10.74
CA GLU A 468 -23.29 9.14 11.18
C GLU A 468 -23.29 9.28 12.71
N ARG A 469 -23.76 8.23 13.42
CA ARG A 469 -23.76 8.21 14.89
C ARG A 469 -22.34 8.29 15.45
N LEU A 470 -21.42 7.45 14.95
CA LEU A 470 -20.03 7.40 15.43
C LEU A 470 -19.33 8.74 15.23
N LEU A 471 -19.50 9.37 14.08
CA LEU A 471 -18.88 10.66 13.76
C LEU A 471 -19.44 11.80 14.63
N LYS A 472 -20.75 11.75 15.00
CA LYS A 472 -21.35 12.68 15.97
C LYS A 472 -20.81 12.46 17.38
N GLU A 473 -20.76 11.21 17.84
CA GLU A 473 -20.22 10.85 19.17
C GLU A 473 -18.75 11.25 19.33
N ALA A 474 -17.97 11.16 18.25
CA ALA A 474 -16.57 11.58 18.19
C ALA A 474 -16.39 13.11 18.02
N GLY A 475 -17.48 13.86 17.81
CA GLY A 475 -17.42 15.31 17.66
C GLY A 475 -16.96 15.82 16.28
N HIS A 476 -16.92 14.93 15.29
CA HIS A 476 -16.54 15.30 13.92
C HIS A 476 -17.67 16.02 13.18
N ILE A 477 -18.91 15.71 13.49
CA ILE A 477 -20.11 16.30 12.91
C ILE A 477 -20.84 17.07 14.00
N GLN A 478 -21.21 18.33 13.75
CA GLN A 478 -22.09 19.12 14.62
C GLN A 478 -23.56 18.83 14.29
N GLU A 479 -24.43 18.89 15.30
CA GLU A 479 -25.90 18.74 15.13
C GLU A 479 -26.50 19.82 14.24
#